data_c60f500cbefc1403826a5860dcf06954
#
_entry.id   c60f500cbefc1403826a5860dcf06954
#
_cell.length_a   1.000
_cell.length_b   1.000
_cell.length_c   1.000
_cell.angle_alpha   90.00
_cell.angle_beta   90.00
_cell.angle_gamma   90.00
#
_symmetry.space_group_name_H-M   'P 1'
#
loop_
_entity.id
_entity.type
_entity.pdbx_description
1 polymer ?
#
loop_
_entity_poly.entity_id
_entity_poly.type
_entity_poly.pdbx_seq_one_letter_code
_entity_poly.pdbx_strand_id
1 'polypeptide(L)'
;MKAGKLSESILKRSVLRQLHNSAVRAPGVGIDFGAVDASAGKQIVTAEACRAFDTFPEAGVYAALNNLVCSGAKPLGITMTLLLPTSASENDLRAWISAVSRVSEKEQIPVLGGHT
;
A
#
# COMPACT_ATOMS: atom_id res chain seq x y z
N MET A 1 -22.63 -5.94 5.26
CA MET A 1 -21.43 -6.47 4.59
C MET A 1 -20.66 -7.36 5.56
N LYS A 2 -19.99 -8.40 5.08
CA LYS A 2 -19.13 -9.24 5.94
C LYS A 2 -17.81 -8.53 6.19
N ALA A 3 -17.16 -8.79 7.32
CA ALA A 3 -15.82 -8.29 7.61
C ALA A 3 -14.80 -8.83 6.59
N GLY A 4 -13.76 -8.06 6.29
CA GLY A 4 -12.71 -8.41 5.35
C GLY A 4 -12.81 -7.69 4.00
N LYS A 5 -12.12 -8.21 2.98
CA LYS A 5 -12.16 -7.65 1.63
C LYS A 5 -13.56 -7.73 1.02
N LEU A 6 -13.93 -6.73 0.25
CA LEU A 6 -15.16 -6.75 -0.56
C LEU A 6 -15.11 -7.90 -1.57
N SER A 7 -16.27 -8.55 -1.80
CA SER A 7 -16.38 -9.49 -2.91
C SER A 7 -16.24 -8.73 -4.25
N GLU A 8 -15.74 -9.42 -5.26
CA GLU A 8 -15.57 -8.82 -6.60
C GLU A 8 -16.85 -8.20 -7.16
N SER A 9 -17.99 -8.85 -6.94
CA SER A 9 -19.28 -8.37 -7.42
C SER A 9 -19.68 -7.05 -6.76
N ILE A 10 -19.44 -6.90 -5.45
CA ILE A 10 -19.70 -5.65 -4.72
C ILE A 10 -18.70 -4.59 -5.16
N LEU A 11 -17.40 -4.92 -5.26
CA LEU A 11 -16.39 -4.00 -5.73
C LEU A 11 -16.73 -3.42 -7.10
N LYS A 12 -17.08 -4.28 -8.08
CA LYS A 12 -17.48 -3.86 -9.43
C LYS A 12 -18.70 -2.94 -9.41
N ARG A 13 -19.76 -3.37 -8.73
CA ARG A 13 -21.08 -2.72 -8.75
C ARG A 13 -21.13 -1.41 -7.96
N SER A 14 -20.52 -1.41 -6.78
CA SER A 14 -20.72 -0.35 -5.79
C SER A 14 -19.53 0.60 -5.65
N VAL A 15 -18.38 0.25 -6.20
CA VAL A 15 -17.18 1.09 -6.17
C VAL A 15 -16.76 1.47 -7.59
N LEU A 16 -16.30 0.51 -8.39
CA LEU A 16 -15.68 0.81 -9.68
C LEU A 16 -16.62 1.54 -10.66
N ARG A 17 -17.92 1.19 -10.65
CA ARG A 17 -18.93 1.87 -11.48
C ARG A 17 -19.23 3.30 -11.07
N GLN A 18 -18.92 3.69 -9.83
CA GLN A 18 -19.15 5.03 -9.32
C GLN A 18 -17.95 5.96 -9.54
N LEU A 19 -16.78 5.40 -9.85
CA LEU A 19 -15.59 6.19 -10.06
C LEU A 19 -15.62 6.86 -11.43
N HIS A 20 -15.51 8.20 -11.42
CA HIS A 20 -15.16 8.93 -12.63
C HIS A 20 -13.72 8.64 -13.00
N ASN A 21 -13.52 8.07 -14.17
CA ASN A 21 -12.20 7.60 -14.58
C ASN A 21 -11.79 8.25 -15.90
N SER A 22 -10.86 9.19 -15.80
CA SER A 22 -10.15 9.79 -16.93
C SER A 22 -8.69 9.29 -17.04
N ALA A 23 -8.28 8.36 -16.20
CA ALA A 23 -6.92 7.85 -16.18
C ALA A 23 -6.66 6.90 -17.37
N VAL A 24 -5.42 6.87 -17.83
CA VAL A 24 -4.94 5.98 -18.89
C VAL A 24 -5.12 4.51 -18.51
N ARG A 25 -5.02 4.20 -17.22
CA ARG A 25 -5.32 2.87 -16.67
C ARG A 25 -6.38 2.98 -15.59
N ALA A 26 -7.54 2.41 -15.87
CA ALA A 26 -8.64 2.34 -14.92
C ALA A 26 -8.36 1.35 -13.78
N PRO A 27 -8.80 1.63 -12.53
CA PRO A 27 -8.80 0.63 -11.48
C PRO A 27 -9.68 -0.56 -11.86
N GLY A 28 -9.26 -1.76 -11.46
CA GLY A 28 -9.96 -2.99 -11.82
C GLY A 28 -9.77 -4.09 -10.78
N VAL A 29 -10.62 -5.11 -10.88
CA VAL A 29 -10.47 -6.32 -10.06
C VAL A 29 -9.19 -7.06 -10.46
N GLY A 30 -8.41 -7.48 -9.47
CA GLY A 30 -7.13 -8.17 -9.69
C GLY A 30 -5.97 -7.26 -10.09
N ILE A 31 -6.16 -5.94 -10.02
CA ILE A 31 -5.10 -4.95 -10.21
C ILE A 31 -4.84 -4.29 -8.86
N ASP A 32 -3.70 -4.61 -8.24
CA ASP A 32 -3.33 -4.14 -6.91
C ASP A 32 -2.29 -3.01 -6.94
N PHE A 33 -2.24 -2.26 -8.04
CA PHE A 33 -1.38 -1.08 -8.19
C PHE A 33 -2.05 0.00 -9.03
N GLY A 34 -1.63 1.24 -8.84
CA GLY A 34 -1.99 2.39 -9.68
C GLY A 34 -0.81 2.81 -10.54
N ALA A 35 -1.08 3.32 -11.74
CA ALA A 35 -0.04 3.84 -12.61
C ALA A 35 -0.49 5.13 -13.30
N VAL A 36 0.42 6.07 -13.43
CA VAL A 36 0.26 7.28 -14.23
C VAL A 36 1.43 7.46 -15.18
N ASP A 37 1.15 7.97 -16.37
CA ASP A 37 2.22 8.28 -17.32
C ASP A 37 3.03 9.48 -16.82
N ALA A 38 4.34 9.32 -16.84
CA ALA A 38 5.31 10.37 -16.61
C ALA A 38 5.97 10.78 -17.92
N SER A 39 6.93 11.68 -17.86
CA SER A 39 7.67 12.11 -19.05
C SER A 39 8.58 11.01 -19.62
N ALA A 40 8.92 11.11 -20.91
CA ALA A 40 9.89 10.25 -21.59
C ALA A 40 9.55 8.74 -21.61
N GLY A 41 8.25 8.40 -21.76
CA GLY A 41 7.79 7.01 -21.85
C GLY A 41 7.90 6.22 -20.56
N LYS A 42 8.12 6.88 -19.41
CA LYS A 42 8.18 6.28 -18.08
C LYS A 42 6.81 6.36 -17.41
N GLN A 43 6.56 5.45 -16.51
CA GLN A 43 5.38 5.46 -15.62
C GLN A 43 5.81 5.56 -14.16
N ILE A 44 5.00 6.26 -13.37
CA ILE A 44 5.05 6.20 -11.91
C ILE A 44 3.98 5.21 -11.47
N VAL A 45 4.38 4.23 -10.69
CA VAL A 45 3.51 3.17 -10.20
C VAL A 45 3.44 3.23 -8.67
N THR A 46 2.25 3.11 -8.13
CA THR A 46 2.01 3.02 -6.69
C THR A 46 1.25 1.74 -6.36
N ALA A 47 1.58 1.13 -5.25
CA ALA A 47 0.84 0.01 -4.68
C ALA A 47 0.73 0.18 -3.17
N GLU A 48 -0.36 -0.30 -2.61
CA GLU A 48 -0.67 -0.14 -1.20
C GLU A 48 -0.99 -1.49 -0.56
N ALA A 49 -0.72 -1.59 0.74
CA ALA A 49 -1.20 -2.67 1.58
C ALA A 49 -1.62 -2.10 2.94
N CYS A 50 -2.70 -2.63 3.48
CA CYS A 50 -3.18 -2.30 4.81
C CYS A 50 -3.06 -3.53 5.72
N ARG A 51 -2.57 -3.33 6.93
CA ARG A 51 -2.46 -4.35 7.97
C ARG A 51 -2.91 -3.79 9.31
N ALA A 52 -3.45 -4.65 10.15
CA ALA A 52 -3.75 -4.28 11.52
C ALA A 52 -2.45 -4.00 12.30
N PHE A 53 -2.52 -3.11 13.28
CA PHE A 53 -1.34 -2.68 14.06
C PHE A 53 -0.75 -3.82 14.92
N ASP A 54 -1.54 -4.81 15.29
CA ASP A 54 -1.13 -5.98 16.07
C ASP A 54 -0.44 -7.07 15.23
N THR A 55 -0.38 -6.90 13.91
CA THR A 55 0.32 -7.84 13.01
C THR A 55 1.80 -7.47 12.88
N PHE A 56 2.58 -8.38 12.31
CA PHE A 56 3.98 -8.13 12.01
C PHE A 56 4.13 -6.98 11.01
N PRO A 57 4.79 -5.87 11.38
CA PRO A 57 4.94 -4.71 10.50
C PRO A 57 5.61 -5.04 9.17
N GLU A 58 6.56 -5.96 9.20
CA GLU A 58 7.27 -6.47 8.03
C GLU A 58 6.31 -7.03 6.97
N ALA A 59 5.25 -7.71 7.41
CA ALA A 59 4.25 -8.26 6.49
C ALA A 59 3.52 -7.17 5.70
N GLY A 60 3.31 -5.99 6.29
CA GLY A 60 2.73 -4.84 5.60
C GLY A 60 3.64 -4.31 4.50
N VAL A 61 4.92 -4.14 4.80
CA VAL A 61 5.92 -3.68 3.84
C VAL A 61 6.05 -4.66 2.67
N TYR A 62 6.24 -5.94 2.96
CA TYR A 62 6.38 -6.96 1.91
C TYR A 62 5.10 -7.12 1.08
N ALA A 63 3.91 -6.98 1.67
CA ALA A 63 2.67 -7.02 0.92
C ALA A 63 2.57 -5.86 -0.09
N ALA A 64 2.95 -4.64 0.31
CA ALA A 64 2.99 -3.50 -0.60
C ALA A 64 4.04 -3.69 -1.71
N LEU A 65 5.23 -4.18 -1.35
CA LEU A 65 6.28 -4.49 -2.32
C LEU A 65 5.87 -5.56 -3.32
N ASN A 66 5.23 -6.63 -2.86
CA ASN A 66 4.72 -7.70 -3.74
C ASN A 66 3.69 -7.16 -4.74
N ASN A 67 2.77 -6.31 -4.28
CA ASN A 67 1.81 -5.66 -5.17
C ASN A 67 2.51 -4.77 -6.22
N LEU A 68 3.54 -4.04 -5.79
CA LEU A 68 4.29 -3.18 -6.71
C LEU A 68 5.08 -3.97 -7.75
N VAL A 69 5.78 -5.03 -7.36
CA VAL A 69 6.61 -5.80 -8.30
C VAL A 69 5.78 -6.57 -9.32
N CYS A 70 4.50 -6.86 -9.03
CA CYS A 70 3.57 -7.39 -10.02
C CYS A 70 3.36 -6.47 -11.23
N SER A 71 3.63 -5.17 -11.10
CA SER A 71 3.62 -4.22 -12.21
C SER A 71 4.90 -4.22 -13.06
N GLY A 72 5.96 -4.89 -12.60
CA GLY A 72 7.30 -4.81 -13.16
C GLY A 72 8.09 -3.56 -12.75
N ALA A 73 7.54 -2.72 -11.88
CA ALA A 73 8.19 -1.50 -11.42
C ALA A 73 9.29 -1.79 -10.38
N LYS A 74 10.33 -0.95 -10.38
CA LYS A 74 11.36 -0.95 -9.35
C LYS A 74 10.92 -0.07 -8.19
N PRO A 75 10.93 -0.57 -6.93
CA PRO A 75 10.62 0.24 -5.76
C PRO A 75 11.62 1.40 -5.60
N LEU A 76 11.11 2.58 -5.30
CA LEU A 76 11.91 3.78 -5.06
C LEU A 76 11.82 4.26 -3.61
N GLY A 77 10.72 3.97 -2.92
CA GLY A 77 10.49 4.38 -1.56
C GLY A 77 9.15 3.94 -1.02
N ILE A 78 8.93 4.18 0.26
CA ILE A 78 7.73 3.84 1.00
C ILE A 78 7.13 5.12 1.60
N THR A 79 5.83 5.30 1.45
CA THR A 79 5.04 6.21 2.29
C THR A 79 4.15 5.39 3.21
N MET A 80 3.93 5.87 4.42
CA MET A 80 3.26 5.09 5.45
C MET A 80 2.21 5.92 6.18
N THR A 81 0.99 5.41 6.29
CA THR A 81 -0.04 5.97 7.16
C THR A 81 -0.24 5.06 8.37
N LEU A 82 -0.16 5.62 9.57
CA LEU A 82 -0.32 4.91 10.83
C LEU A 82 -1.62 5.33 11.51
N LEU A 83 -2.52 4.39 11.70
CA LEU A 83 -3.73 4.54 12.50
C LEU A 83 -3.56 3.71 13.77
N LEU A 84 -3.25 4.39 14.87
CA LEU A 84 -2.94 3.74 16.13
C LEU A 84 -4.21 3.50 16.95
N PRO A 85 -4.38 2.30 17.54
CA PRO A 85 -5.43 2.09 18.53
C PRO A 85 -5.13 2.90 19.79
N THR A 86 -6.15 3.33 20.50
CA THR A 86 -6.00 4.10 21.75
C THR A 86 -5.26 3.35 22.86
N SER A 87 -5.17 2.03 22.75
CA SER A 87 -4.42 1.14 23.64
C SER A 87 -2.93 1.04 23.32
N ALA A 88 -2.48 1.56 22.17
CA ALA A 88 -1.07 1.48 21.80
C ALA A 88 -0.21 2.38 22.68
N SER A 89 0.89 1.86 23.18
CA SER A 89 1.91 2.61 23.90
C SER A 89 2.97 3.18 22.94
N GLU A 90 3.73 4.16 23.43
CA GLU A 90 4.89 4.69 22.70
C GLU A 90 5.96 3.61 22.44
N ASN A 91 6.11 2.66 23.37
CA ASN A 91 7.04 1.56 23.19
C ASN A 91 6.60 0.60 22.07
N ASP A 92 5.29 0.32 21.97
CA ASP A 92 4.75 -0.48 20.87
C ASP A 92 5.01 0.23 19.53
N LEU A 93 4.77 1.53 19.46
CA LEU A 93 5.05 2.32 18.27
C LEU A 93 6.52 2.29 17.89
N ARG A 94 7.43 2.47 18.85
CA ARG A 94 8.88 2.41 18.60
C ARG A 94 9.30 1.04 18.08
N ALA A 95 8.81 -0.04 18.69
CA ALA A 95 9.11 -1.40 18.26
C ALA A 95 8.62 -1.64 16.82
N TRP A 96 7.40 -1.17 16.52
CA TRP A 96 6.78 -1.28 15.21
C TRP A 96 7.57 -0.53 14.13
N ILE A 97 7.93 0.72 14.38
CA ILE A 97 8.73 1.53 13.46
C ILE A 97 10.14 0.94 13.26
N SER A 98 10.75 0.44 14.35
CA SER A 98 12.05 -0.24 14.24
C SER A 98 12.00 -1.47 13.33
N ALA A 99 10.91 -2.23 13.37
CA ALA A 99 10.73 -3.39 12.50
C ALA A 99 10.60 -2.95 11.01
N VAL A 100 9.82 -1.92 10.73
CA VAL A 100 9.72 -1.33 9.38
C VAL A 100 11.08 -0.82 8.90
N SER A 101 11.81 -0.12 9.76
CA SER A 101 13.14 0.42 9.43
C SER A 101 14.14 -0.67 9.06
N ARG A 102 14.13 -1.81 9.77
CA ARG A 102 14.99 -2.95 9.42
C ARG A 102 14.70 -3.51 8.04
N VAL A 103 13.43 -3.62 7.66
CA VAL A 103 13.05 -4.06 6.30
C VAL A 103 13.48 -3.02 5.27
N SER A 104 13.21 -1.76 5.53
CA SER A 104 13.62 -0.64 4.67
C SER A 104 15.13 -0.66 4.38
N GLU A 105 15.93 -0.85 5.42
CA GLU A 105 17.39 -0.97 5.30
C GLU A 105 17.81 -2.22 4.52
N LYS A 106 17.25 -3.38 4.87
CA LYS A 106 17.56 -4.66 4.21
C LYS A 106 17.24 -4.62 2.71
N GLU A 107 16.08 -4.10 2.35
CA GLU A 107 15.63 -4.03 0.95
C GLU A 107 16.15 -2.78 0.23
N GLN A 108 16.87 -1.89 0.90
CA GLN A 108 17.40 -0.63 0.38
C GLN A 108 16.30 0.28 -0.21
N ILE A 109 15.15 0.33 0.43
CA ILE A 109 13.99 1.12 0.00
C ILE A 109 13.65 2.12 1.12
N PRO A 110 13.96 3.42 0.96
CA PRO A 110 13.79 4.40 2.02
C PRO A 110 12.31 4.65 2.36
N VAL A 111 12.04 4.92 3.62
CA VAL A 111 10.78 5.52 4.04
C VAL A 111 10.85 7.03 3.75
N LEU A 112 10.00 7.51 2.85
CA LEU A 112 10.02 8.87 2.33
C LEU A 112 9.14 9.82 3.16
N GLY A 113 8.18 9.32 3.88
CA GLY A 113 7.26 10.09 4.70
C GLY A 113 5.98 9.32 5.02
N GLY A 114 4.99 10.05 5.51
CA GLY A 114 3.72 9.44 5.87
C GLY A 114 2.81 10.37 6.65
N HIS A 115 1.81 9.77 7.31
CA HIS A 115 0.81 10.46 8.12
C HIS A 115 0.44 9.62 9.34
N THR A 116 0.11 10.28 10.47
CA THR A 116 -0.38 9.64 11.69
C THR A 116 -1.63 10.34 12.20
#